data_26c41ceb2e2fe91497c7ae515adcb709
#
_entry.id   26c41ceb2e2fe91497c7ae515adcb709
#
_cell.length_a   1.000
_cell.length_b   1.000
_cell.length_c   1.000
_cell.angle_alpha   90.00
_cell.angle_beta   90.00
_cell.angle_gamma   90.00
#
_symmetry.space_group_name_H-M   'P 1'
#
loop_
_entity.id
_entity.type
_entity.pdbx_description
1 polymer ?
#
loop_
_entity_poly.entity_id
_entity_poly.type
_entity_poly.pdbx_seq_one_letter_code
_entity_poly.pdbx_strand_id
1 'polypeptide(L)'
;NVRFYKSDMSGKCDSLHSNNKTQLTKMIGKPILWNNENQMTGDVMHLIGNNKTQKLDSLKVLNNAFIIQKDSLSKNGYNQIKGQNLYGKFIDSKLKEVDVVKNAEVIYYMYNDANEFIGINKTVCSKINLELEENKINSITFFTKTDSFIYPEADFPENARKLRGFLWRGDERILSKDDIFPAEEIALDDKIQIEAKKKAVAAEKPMEILPETLEFDDNKKVEEKKTEKKATSKKKTAPKK
;
A
#
# COMPACT_ATOMS: atom_id res chain seq x y z
N ASN A 1 -7.88 -3.45 -3.08
CA ASN A 1 -7.77 -2.01 -3.07
C ASN A 1 -7.74 -1.51 -1.61
N VAL A 2 -6.55 -1.30 -1.06
CA VAL A 2 -6.36 -0.85 0.32
C VAL A 2 -5.95 0.62 0.30
N ARG A 3 -6.56 1.41 1.17
CA ARG A 3 -6.25 2.81 1.38
C ARG A 3 -6.03 3.07 2.86
N PHE A 4 -5.14 3.98 3.19
CA PHE A 4 -4.97 4.46 4.57
C PHE A 4 -4.65 5.94 4.57
N TYR A 5 -4.99 6.57 5.68
CA TYR A 5 -4.75 7.99 5.93
C TYR A 5 -4.22 8.21 7.34
N LYS A 6 -3.23 9.08 7.44
CA LYS A 6 -2.70 9.69 8.65
C LYS A 6 -2.38 11.14 8.32
N SER A 7 -2.36 12.03 9.30
CA SER A 7 -2.19 13.47 9.09
C SER A 7 -0.98 13.88 8.24
N ASP A 8 0.11 13.12 8.33
CA ASP A 8 1.39 13.38 7.64
C ASP A 8 1.66 12.38 6.50
N MET A 9 0.80 11.38 6.32
CA MET A 9 1.04 10.29 5.39
C MET A 9 -0.26 9.66 4.93
N SER A 10 -0.34 9.34 3.64
CA SER A 10 -1.43 8.52 3.10
C SER A 10 -0.90 7.53 2.07
N GLY A 11 -1.66 6.50 1.74
CA GLY A 11 -1.20 5.52 0.77
C GLY A 11 -2.29 4.60 0.23
N LYS A 12 -1.97 3.96 -0.90
CA LYS A 12 -2.80 2.97 -1.59
C LYS A 12 -1.95 1.78 -2.01
N CYS A 13 -2.55 0.61 -2.03
CA CYS A 13 -1.97 -0.62 -2.61
C CYS A 13 -3.08 -1.64 -2.87
N ASP A 14 -2.76 -2.71 -3.58
CA ASP A 14 -3.73 -3.79 -3.79
C ASP A 14 -3.90 -4.61 -2.51
N SER A 15 -2.80 -4.85 -1.78
CA SER A 15 -2.78 -5.69 -0.58
C SER A 15 -1.85 -5.11 0.49
N LEU A 16 -2.29 -5.17 1.75
CA LEU A 16 -1.54 -4.72 2.91
C LEU A 16 -1.48 -5.83 3.95
N HIS A 17 -0.26 -6.18 4.38
CA HIS A 17 0.00 -7.17 5.41
C HIS A 17 0.72 -6.52 6.58
N SER A 18 0.10 -6.54 7.74
CA SER A 18 0.68 -5.96 8.97
C SER A 18 0.90 -7.04 10.03
N ASN A 19 2.05 -6.96 10.68
CA ASN A 19 2.42 -7.83 11.79
C ASN A 19 2.79 -6.97 13.02
N ASN A 20 1.92 -6.98 14.01
CA ASN A 20 2.08 -6.17 15.21
C ASN A 20 3.25 -6.60 16.12
N LYS A 21 3.71 -7.86 16.04
CA LYS A 21 4.88 -8.31 16.82
C LYS A 21 6.18 -7.75 16.26
N THR A 22 6.30 -7.68 14.94
CA THR A 22 7.50 -7.17 14.26
C THR A 22 7.36 -5.69 13.88
N GLN A 23 6.19 -5.09 14.07
CA GLN A 23 5.82 -3.74 13.62
C GLN A 23 6.06 -3.51 12.11
N LEU A 24 6.03 -4.59 11.34
CA LEU A 24 6.24 -4.54 9.90
C LEU A 24 4.89 -4.52 9.17
N THR A 25 4.68 -3.48 8.39
CA THR A 25 3.57 -3.38 7.43
C THR A 25 4.13 -3.45 6.02
N LYS A 26 3.66 -4.41 5.22
CA LYS A 26 4.02 -4.57 3.81
C LYS A 26 2.89 -4.10 2.93
N MET A 27 3.20 -3.27 1.96
CA MET A 27 2.29 -2.84 0.89
C MET A 27 2.73 -3.50 -0.41
N ILE A 28 1.83 -4.20 -1.07
CA ILE A 28 2.08 -5.01 -2.26
C ILE A 28 1.04 -4.66 -3.34
N GLY A 29 1.45 -4.71 -4.60
CA GLY A 29 0.61 -4.42 -5.75
C GLY A 29 0.44 -2.91 -5.94
N LYS A 30 1.30 -2.36 -6.80
CA LYS A 30 1.31 -0.93 -7.17
C LYS A 30 1.25 0.02 -5.95
N PRO A 31 2.07 -0.22 -4.91
CA PRO A 31 2.03 0.60 -3.72
C PRO A 31 2.41 2.03 -4.04
N ILE A 32 1.67 2.95 -3.45
CA ILE A 32 1.98 4.38 -3.48
C ILE A 32 1.85 4.94 -2.07
N LEU A 33 2.80 5.75 -1.70
CA LEU A 33 2.86 6.44 -0.42
C LEU A 33 3.02 7.93 -0.69
N TRP A 34 2.17 8.74 -0.11
CA TRP A 34 2.33 10.19 -0.06
C TRP A 34 2.75 10.59 1.35
N ASN A 35 3.88 11.28 1.44
CA ASN A 35 4.34 11.93 2.66
C ASN A 35 4.47 13.42 2.37
N ASN A 36 3.52 14.20 2.84
CA ASN A 36 3.33 15.58 2.43
C ASN A 36 3.26 15.72 0.90
N GLU A 37 4.11 16.55 0.28
CA GLU A 37 4.16 16.79 -1.16
C GLU A 37 4.92 15.70 -1.93
N ASN A 38 5.55 14.76 -1.23
CA ASN A 38 6.35 13.71 -1.85
C ASN A 38 5.48 12.48 -2.15
N GLN A 39 5.49 12.06 -3.40
CA GLN A 39 4.93 10.79 -3.84
C GLN A 39 6.05 9.75 -3.95
N MET A 40 5.89 8.60 -3.34
CA MET A 40 6.81 7.47 -3.42
C MET A 40 6.12 6.26 -4.03
N THR A 41 6.78 5.58 -4.95
CA THR A 41 6.30 4.35 -5.59
C THR A 41 7.41 3.31 -5.69
N GLY A 42 7.04 2.05 -5.89
CA GLY A 42 7.93 0.91 -6.08
C GLY A 42 7.13 -0.37 -6.25
N ASP A 43 7.80 -1.53 -6.30
CA ASP A 43 7.09 -2.81 -6.44
C ASP A 43 6.54 -3.29 -5.09
N VAL A 44 7.31 -3.10 -4.02
CA VAL A 44 6.95 -3.46 -2.64
C VAL A 44 7.43 -2.38 -1.69
N MET A 45 6.60 -2.03 -0.71
CA MET A 45 7.00 -1.12 0.37
C MET A 45 6.88 -1.80 1.72
N HIS A 46 7.86 -1.55 2.58
CA HIS A 46 7.87 -1.97 3.98
C HIS A 46 7.89 -0.73 4.87
N LEU A 47 6.86 -0.57 5.66
CA LEU A 47 6.79 0.40 6.74
C LEU A 47 7.13 -0.33 8.03
N ILE A 48 8.15 0.14 8.74
CA ILE A 48 8.66 -0.50 9.95
C ILE A 48 8.49 0.47 11.11
N GLY A 49 7.70 0.08 12.09
CA GLY A 49 7.48 0.84 13.31
C GLY A 49 8.45 0.48 14.42
N ASN A 50 8.49 1.30 15.43
CA ASN A 50 9.25 1.08 16.65
C ASN A 50 8.34 0.52 17.75
N ASN A 51 8.65 -0.66 18.26
CA ASN A 51 7.85 -1.34 19.29
C ASN A 51 7.67 -0.53 20.57
N LYS A 52 8.65 0.32 20.92
CA LYS A 52 8.64 1.11 22.17
C LYS A 52 7.84 2.39 22.02
N THR A 53 8.05 3.10 20.91
CA THR A 53 7.45 4.43 20.70
C THR A 53 6.15 4.37 19.91
N GLN A 54 5.84 3.23 19.26
CA GLN A 54 4.70 3.05 18.34
C GLN A 54 4.71 4.05 17.16
N LYS A 55 5.87 4.69 16.90
CA LYS A 55 6.07 5.60 15.78
C LYS A 55 6.71 4.87 14.63
N LEU A 56 6.55 5.41 13.42
CA LEU A 56 7.26 4.93 12.24
C LEU A 56 8.77 5.20 12.42
N ASP A 57 9.58 4.18 12.16
CA ASP A 57 11.04 4.19 12.29
C ASP A 57 11.71 4.20 10.92
N SER A 58 11.28 3.32 10.02
CA SER A 58 11.89 3.25 8.70
C SER A 58 10.93 2.82 7.60
N LEU A 59 11.29 3.19 6.39
CA LEU A 59 10.63 2.83 5.13
C LEU A 59 11.65 2.12 4.23
N LYS A 60 11.23 1.04 3.59
CA LYS A 60 11.98 0.42 2.50
C LYS A 60 11.08 0.36 1.27
N VAL A 61 11.52 0.92 0.17
CA VAL A 61 10.89 0.76 -1.14
C VAL A 61 11.80 -0.14 -1.96
N LEU A 62 11.29 -1.29 -2.36
CA LEU A 62 12.07 -2.34 -3.00
C LEU A 62 11.67 -2.46 -4.46
N ASN A 63 12.66 -2.44 -5.31
CA ASN A 63 12.61 -2.44 -6.76
C ASN A 63 11.81 -1.26 -7.35
N ASN A 64 12.33 -0.70 -8.41
CA ASN A 64 11.72 0.43 -9.13
C ASN A 64 11.33 1.60 -8.19
N ALA A 65 12.18 1.86 -7.18
CA ALA A 65 11.93 2.93 -6.23
C ALA A 65 11.94 4.29 -6.94
N PHE A 66 10.90 5.08 -6.73
CA PHE A 66 10.73 6.38 -7.36
C PHE A 66 10.13 7.38 -6.36
N ILE A 67 10.72 8.57 -6.30
CA ILE A 67 10.19 9.74 -5.58
C ILE A 67 9.85 10.82 -6.60
N ILE A 68 8.68 11.42 -6.46
CA ILE A 68 8.26 12.57 -7.26
C ILE A 68 7.74 13.64 -6.31
N GLN A 69 8.19 14.86 -6.50
CA GLN A 69 7.67 16.04 -5.85
C GLN A 69 7.35 17.09 -6.90
N LYS A 70 6.14 17.64 -6.89
CA LYS A 70 5.82 18.76 -7.76
C LYS A 70 6.62 19.97 -7.30
N ASP A 71 7.32 20.60 -8.22
CA ASP A 71 8.03 21.85 -7.91
C ASP A 71 7.04 22.99 -7.69
N SER A 72 7.19 23.72 -6.58
CA SER A 72 6.25 24.77 -6.19
C SER A 72 6.45 26.08 -6.95
N LEU A 73 7.64 26.29 -7.50
CA LEU A 73 8.02 27.52 -8.18
C LEU A 73 7.90 27.40 -9.71
N SER A 74 8.03 26.20 -10.25
CA SER A 74 7.85 25.93 -11.68
C SER A 74 6.40 25.54 -11.99
N LYS A 75 5.87 26.01 -13.11
CA LYS A 75 4.52 25.70 -13.59
C LYS A 75 4.30 24.19 -13.80
N ASN A 76 5.30 23.49 -14.36
CA ASN A 76 5.22 22.11 -14.80
C ASN A 76 6.42 21.26 -14.36
N GLY A 77 7.22 21.77 -13.42
CA GLY A 77 8.41 21.10 -12.93
C GLY A 77 8.09 19.99 -11.93
N TYR A 78 8.89 18.96 -11.97
CA TYR A 78 8.85 17.87 -10.99
C TYR A 78 10.28 17.50 -10.60
N ASN A 79 10.56 17.57 -9.32
CA ASN A 79 11.73 16.95 -8.73
C ASN A 79 11.52 15.44 -8.74
N GLN A 80 12.48 14.69 -9.24
CA GLN A 80 12.36 13.27 -9.48
C GLN A 80 13.63 12.58 -9.04
N ILE A 81 13.48 11.51 -8.28
CA ILE A 81 14.61 10.68 -7.85
C ILE A 81 14.19 9.23 -7.99
N LYS A 82 15.00 8.43 -8.66
CA LYS A 82 14.74 6.99 -8.79
C LYS A 82 16.00 6.17 -8.54
N GLY A 83 15.78 4.91 -8.23
CA GLY A 83 16.82 3.89 -8.11
C GLY A 83 16.23 2.51 -7.98
N GLN A 84 17.06 1.50 -7.77
CA GLN A 84 16.54 0.15 -7.57
C GLN A 84 15.80 0.06 -6.22
N ASN A 85 16.40 0.55 -5.14
CA ASN A 85 15.81 0.53 -3.81
C ASN A 85 15.94 1.90 -3.14
N LEU A 86 15.03 2.14 -2.19
CA LEU A 86 15.06 3.32 -1.33
C LEU A 86 14.93 2.88 0.13
N TYR A 87 15.69 3.53 0.99
CA TYR A 87 15.66 3.35 2.45
C TYR A 87 15.47 4.70 3.11
N GLY A 88 14.33 4.89 3.75
CA GLY A 88 13.99 6.09 4.50
C GLY A 88 14.10 5.86 5.99
N LYS A 89 14.62 6.84 6.71
CA LYS A 89 14.72 6.86 8.17
C LYS A 89 13.85 7.96 8.75
N PHE A 90 13.04 7.60 9.72
CA PHE A 90 12.17 8.53 10.43
C PHE A 90 12.71 8.81 11.84
N ILE A 91 12.62 10.06 12.24
CA ILE A 91 12.84 10.51 13.61
C ILE A 91 11.61 11.30 14.02
N ASP A 92 10.97 10.90 15.11
CA ASP A 92 9.72 11.48 15.59
C ASP A 92 8.60 11.55 14.54
N SER A 93 8.49 10.49 13.76
CA SER A 93 7.55 10.34 12.62
C SER A 93 7.81 11.29 11.44
N LYS A 94 8.89 12.05 11.44
CA LYS A 94 9.31 12.89 10.30
C LYS A 94 10.41 12.16 9.52
N LEU A 95 10.27 12.13 8.20
CA LEU A 95 11.31 11.60 7.32
C LEU A 95 12.52 12.53 7.37
N LYS A 96 13.67 11.98 7.77
CA LYS A 96 14.91 12.75 7.98
C LYS A 96 16.00 12.42 6.99
N GLU A 97 16.08 11.18 6.59
CA GLU A 97 17.13 10.71 5.70
C GLU A 97 16.55 9.71 4.70
N VAL A 98 17.01 9.79 3.47
CA VAL A 98 16.65 8.86 2.39
C VAL A 98 17.88 8.46 1.60
N ASP A 99 18.15 7.18 1.57
CA ASP A 99 19.14 6.57 0.68
C ASP A 99 18.47 5.96 -0.53
N VAL A 100 18.83 6.39 -1.72
CA VAL A 100 18.45 5.76 -3.00
C VAL A 100 19.65 5.05 -3.57
N VAL A 101 19.56 3.75 -3.79
CA VAL A 101 20.70 2.91 -4.13
C VAL A 101 20.48 2.11 -5.41
N LYS A 102 21.60 1.93 -6.13
CA LYS A 102 21.74 1.23 -7.40
C LYS A 102 21.00 1.93 -8.55
N ASN A 103 21.77 2.34 -9.52
CA ASN A 103 21.30 3.06 -10.71
C ASN A 103 20.44 4.28 -10.33
N ALA A 104 20.97 5.09 -9.43
CA ALA A 104 20.29 6.26 -8.95
C ALA A 104 20.34 7.37 -10.00
N GLU A 105 19.19 7.98 -10.27
CA GLU A 105 19.03 9.13 -11.17
C GLU A 105 18.21 10.21 -10.48
N VAL A 106 18.56 11.48 -10.74
CA VAL A 106 17.82 12.62 -10.23
C VAL A 106 17.59 13.66 -11.31
N ILE A 107 16.44 14.32 -11.26
CA ILE A 107 16.14 15.61 -11.86
C ILE A 107 15.70 16.53 -10.74
N TYR A 108 16.40 17.65 -10.56
CA TYR A 108 16.12 18.57 -9.49
C TYR A 108 16.16 20.03 -9.99
N TYR A 109 15.09 20.77 -9.75
CA TYR A 109 14.95 22.18 -10.06
C TYR A 109 15.63 23.00 -8.98
N MET A 110 16.63 23.78 -9.35
CA MET A 110 17.51 24.51 -8.43
C MET A 110 17.13 25.98 -8.39
N TYR A 111 17.06 26.51 -7.18
CA TYR A 111 16.79 27.93 -6.91
C TYR A 111 17.82 28.48 -5.92
N ASN A 112 18.08 29.78 -5.98
CA ASN A 112 18.88 30.47 -4.97
C ASN A 112 18.00 30.89 -3.78
N ASP A 113 18.62 31.49 -2.76
CA ASP A 113 17.92 31.96 -1.55
C ASP A 113 16.83 33.01 -1.83
N ALA A 114 16.92 33.71 -2.96
CA ALA A 114 15.92 34.67 -3.43
C ALA A 114 14.78 34.01 -4.23
N ASN A 115 14.76 32.66 -4.32
CA ASN A 115 13.85 31.89 -5.18
C ASN A 115 14.00 32.17 -6.68
N GLU A 116 15.15 32.64 -7.12
CA GLU A 116 15.45 32.80 -8.53
C GLU A 116 15.95 31.45 -9.09
N PHE A 117 15.45 31.06 -10.24
CA PHE A 117 15.80 29.81 -10.90
C PHE A 117 17.26 29.82 -11.35
N ILE A 118 18.03 28.79 -10.91
CA ILE A 118 19.43 28.58 -11.29
C ILE A 118 19.54 27.65 -12.50
N GLY A 119 18.76 26.55 -12.49
CA GLY A 119 18.85 25.53 -13.53
C GLY A 119 18.23 24.21 -13.09
N ILE A 120 18.26 23.24 -14.01
CA ILE A 120 17.80 21.88 -13.75
C ILE A 120 19.03 20.96 -13.65
N ASN A 121 19.25 20.41 -12.48
CA ASN A 121 20.28 19.38 -12.28
C ASN A 121 19.75 18.04 -12.76
N LYS A 122 20.52 17.36 -13.61
CA LYS A 122 20.31 15.96 -13.97
C LYS A 122 21.57 15.18 -13.63
N THR A 123 21.43 14.22 -12.75
CA THR A 123 22.54 13.42 -12.24
C THR A 123 22.22 11.94 -12.31
N VAL A 124 23.23 11.15 -12.71
CA VAL A 124 23.24 9.68 -12.65
C VAL A 124 24.39 9.26 -11.76
N CYS A 125 24.15 8.37 -10.81
CA CYS A 125 25.18 7.88 -9.89
C CYS A 125 24.81 6.51 -9.30
N SER A 126 25.69 5.97 -8.46
CA SER A 126 25.43 4.66 -7.83
C SER A 126 24.48 4.76 -6.64
N LYS A 127 24.56 5.87 -5.88
CA LYS A 127 23.76 6.11 -4.68
C LYS A 127 23.52 7.61 -4.51
N ILE A 128 22.35 7.95 -4.03
CA ILE A 128 21.98 9.30 -3.59
C ILE A 128 21.59 9.22 -2.11
N ASN A 129 22.12 10.12 -1.29
CA ASN A 129 21.63 10.36 0.06
C ASN A 129 20.95 11.74 0.09
N LEU A 130 19.77 11.78 0.68
CA LEU A 130 18.99 12.99 0.90
C LEU A 130 18.84 13.20 2.40
N GLU A 131 19.13 14.39 2.85
CA GLU A 131 18.79 14.85 4.20
C GLU A 131 17.60 15.80 4.10
N LEU A 132 16.60 15.58 4.94
CA LEU A 132 15.38 16.37 4.97
C LEU A 132 15.24 17.12 6.29
N GLU A 133 14.89 18.37 6.19
CA GLU A 133 14.49 19.19 7.33
C GLU A 133 13.08 19.73 7.07
N GLU A 134 12.18 19.53 8.03
CA GLU A 134 10.77 19.92 7.92
C GLU A 134 10.07 19.47 6.62
N ASN A 135 10.43 18.25 6.17
CA ASN A 135 9.95 17.61 4.93
C ASN A 135 10.42 18.28 3.62
N LYS A 136 11.38 19.20 3.70
CA LYS A 136 12.07 19.76 2.53
C LYS A 136 13.45 19.14 2.42
N ILE A 137 13.93 19.00 1.20
CA ILE A 137 15.29 18.54 0.95
C ILE A 137 16.24 19.67 1.39
N ASN A 138 17.08 19.36 2.37
CA ASN A 138 18.12 20.24 2.87
C ASN A 138 19.45 20.00 2.17
N SER A 139 19.78 18.73 1.92
CA SER A 139 21.04 18.32 1.33
C SER A 139 20.85 17.13 0.39
N ILE A 140 21.59 17.11 -0.72
CA ILE A 140 21.67 15.99 -1.65
C ILE A 140 23.14 15.63 -1.84
N THR A 141 23.51 14.40 -1.46
CA THR A 141 24.87 13.89 -1.66
C THR A 141 24.86 12.76 -2.68
N PHE A 142 25.72 12.87 -3.68
CA PHE A 142 25.91 11.87 -4.73
C PHE A 142 27.14 11.03 -4.46
N PHE A 143 27.05 9.71 -4.64
CA PHE A 143 28.15 8.78 -4.38
C PHE A 143 28.50 7.99 -5.63
N THR A 144 29.80 7.88 -5.88
CA THR A 144 30.45 6.98 -6.84
C THR A 144 29.93 7.07 -8.27
N LYS A 145 30.87 7.26 -9.22
CA LYS A 145 30.58 7.33 -10.67
C LYS A 145 29.50 8.34 -11.01
N THR A 146 29.64 9.55 -10.47
CA THR A 146 28.68 10.61 -10.67
C THR A 146 28.88 11.27 -12.03
N ASP A 147 27.79 11.30 -12.82
CA ASP A 147 27.69 12.06 -14.06
C ASP A 147 26.56 13.10 -13.86
N SER A 148 26.93 14.37 -13.79
CA SER A 148 26.03 15.45 -13.37
C SER A 148 26.15 16.65 -14.30
N PHE A 149 24.99 17.14 -14.74
CA PHE A 149 24.85 18.30 -15.59
C PHE A 149 23.82 19.25 -15.02
N ILE A 150 24.07 20.56 -15.20
CA ILE A 150 23.10 21.61 -14.89
C ILE A 150 22.70 22.25 -16.20
N TYR A 151 21.42 22.26 -16.49
CA TYR A 151 20.85 22.81 -17.72
C TYR A 151 20.08 24.09 -17.42
N PRO A 152 20.26 25.16 -18.22
CA PRO A 152 19.26 26.21 -18.30
C PRO A 152 17.91 25.62 -18.72
N GLU A 153 16.79 26.22 -18.31
CA GLU A 153 15.47 25.67 -18.61
C GLU A 153 15.21 25.51 -20.12
N ALA A 154 15.68 26.48 -20.92
CA ALA A 154 15.51 26.49 -22.36
C ALA A 154 16.28 25.36 -23.06
N ASP A 155 17.41 24.94 -22.49
CA ASP A 155 18.31 23.94 -23.06
C ASP A 155 17.99 22.52 -22.57
N PHE A 156 17.09 22.37 -21.60
CA PHE A 156 16.72 21.05 -21.08
C PHE A 156 15.67 20.39 -21.98
N PRO A 157 15.99 19.32 -22.71
CA PRO A 157 15.10 18.73 -23.69
C PRO A 157 13.80 18.23 -23.02
N GLU A 158 12.66 18.47 -23.67
CA GLU A 158 11.34 18.04 -23.19
C GLU A 158 11.26 16.54 -22.88
N ASN A 159 11.84 15.69 -23.75
CA ASN A 159 11.88 14.25 -23.56
C ASN A 159 12.77 13.80 -22.40
N ALA A 160 13.64 14.68 -21.91
CA ALA A 160 14.53 14.43 -20.76
C ALA A 160 13.94 14.92 -19.43
N ARG A 161 12.84 15.69 -19.47
CA ARG A 161 12.22 16.28 -18.26
C ARG A 161 11.53 15.24 -17.35
N LYS A 162 11.32 14.01 -17.84
CA LYS A 162 10.74 12.92 -17.08
C LYS A 162 11.64 11.71 -17.13
N LEU A 163 12.04 11.22 -15.97
CA LEU A 163 12.79 9.97 -15.86
C LEU A 163 11.92 8.78 -16.29
N ARG A 164 12.54 7.74 -16.81
CA ARG A 164 11.83 6.53 -17.20
C ARG A 164 11.09 5.92 -15.98
N GLY A 165 9.79 5.73 -16.12
CA GLY A 165 8.92 5.26 -15.04
C GLY A 165 8.20 6.39 -14.29
N PHE A 166 8.37 7.66 -14.71
CA PHE A 166 7.63 8.77 -14.16
C PHE A 166 6.12 8.56 -14.29
N LEU A 167 5.42 8.61 -13.16
CA LEU A 167 3.97 8.57 -13.10
C LEU A 167 3.49 9.41 -11.91
N TRP A 168 3.02 10.62 -12.18
CA TRP A 168 2.43 11.47 -11.16
C TRP A 168 0.97 11.05 -10.90
N ARG A 169 0.66 10.81 -9.63
CA ARG A 169 -0.67 10.39 -9.16
C ARG A 169 -1.14 11.27 -8.00
N GLY A 170 -0.75 12.53 -7.99
CA GLY A 170 -1.09 13.47 -6.92
C GLY A 170 -2.60 13.68 -6.75
N ASP A 171 -3.37 13.57 -7.84
CA ASP A 171 -4.83 13.70 -7.81
C ASP A 171 -5.53 12.53 -7.09
N GLU A 172 -4.82 11.41 -6.92
CA GLU A 172 -5.33 10.24 -6.18
C GLU A 172 -4.98 10.32 -4.67
N ARG A 173 -4.28 11.36 -4.25
CA ARG A 173 -3.83 11.50 -2.86
C ARG A 173 -5.02 11.64 -1.92
N ILE A 174 -5.00 10.85 -0.85
CA ILE A 174 -5.99 10.89 0.22
C ILE A 174 -5.62 12.04 1.15
N LEU A 175 -6.43 13.08 1.21
CA LEU A 175 -6.19 14.31 1.97
C LEU A 175 -6.89 14.32 3.32
N SER A 176 -7.96 13.53 3.46
CA SER A 176 -8.77 13.43 4.67
C SER A 176 -9.17 11.99 4.96
N LYS A 177 -9.75 11.74 6.13
CA LYS A 177 -10.35 10.43 6.45
C LYS A 177 -11.55 10.12 5.56
N ASP A 178 -12.27 11.12 5.13
CA ASP A 178 -13.48 10.98 4.33
C ASP A 178 -13.15 10.55 2.89
N ASP A 179 -11.94 10.86 2.40
CA ASP A 179 -11.47 10.47 1.08
C ASP A 179 -11.04 8.97 0.99
N ILE A 180 -11.00 8.25 2.12
CA ILE A 180 -10.65 6.82 2.15
C ILE A 180 -11.67 6.01 1.35
N PHE A 181 -12.93 6.37 1.45
CA PHE A 181 -14.04 5.75 0.73
C PHE A 181 -14.69 6.77 -0.20
N PRO A 182 -14.31 6.86 -1.46
CA PRO A 182 -14.97 7.75 -2.43
C PRO A 182 -16.47 7.46 -2.52
N ALA A 183 -17.26 8.48 -2.68
CA ALA A 183 -18.73 8.37 -2.73
C ALA A 183 -19.22 7.36 -3.79
N GLU A 184 -18.49 7.21 -4.88
CA GLU A 184 -18.79 6.23 -5.94
C GLU A 184 -18.63 4.78 -5.46
N GLU A 185 -17.62 4.49 -4.62
CA GLU A 185 -17.41 3.14 -4.06
C GLU A 185 -18.47 2.85 -2.98
N ILE A 186 -18.82 3.83 -2.15
CA ILE A 186 -19.93 3.70 -1.16
C ILE A 186 -21.24 3.39 -1.89
N ALA A 187 -21.57 4.14 -2.94
CA ALA A 187 -22.78 3.92 -3.72
C ALA A 187 -22.80 2.56 -4.44
N LEU A 188 -21.64 2.01 -4.81
CA LEU A 188 -21.53 0.68 -5.40
C LEU A 188 -21.73 -0.41 -4.34
N ASP A 189 -21.12 -0.27 -3.17
CA ASP A 189 -21.28 -1.22 -2.05
C ASP A 189 -22.74 -1.26 -1.57
N ASP A 190 -23.40 -0.10 -1.48
CA ASP A 190 -24.82 -0.02 -1.13
C ASP A 190 -25.70 -0.75 -2.15
N LYS A 191 -25.44 -0.60 -3.46
CA LYS A 191 -26.16 -1.35 -4.50
C LYS A 191 -25.94 -2.86 -4.37
N ILE A 192 -24.70 -3.30 -4.14
CA ILE A 192 -24.37 -4.73 -3.96
C ILE A 192 -25.08 -5.29 -2.73
N GLN A 193 -25.12 -4.57 -1.62
CA GLN A 193 -25.82 -4.99 -0.40
C GLN A 193 -27.34 -5.05 -0.61
N ILE A 194 -27.92 -4.10 -1.33
CA ILE A 194 -29.35 -4.09 -1.67
C ILE A 194 -29.69 -5.29 -2.55
N GLU A 195 -28.87 -5.60 -3.56
CA GLU A 195 -29.08 -6.77 -4.41
C GLU A 195 -28.93 -8.09 -3.64
N ALA A 196 -27.93 -8.18 -2.76
CA ALA A 196 -27.74 -9.35 -1.91
C ALA A 196 -28.92 -9.60 -0.97
N LYS A 197 -29.44 -8.53 -0.35
CA LYS A 197 -30.67 -8.60 0.48
C LYS A 197 -31.90 -9.02 -0.32
N LYS A 198 -32.09 -8.50 -1.54
CA LYS A 198 -33.18 -8.91 -2.44
C LYS A 198 -33.08 -10.39 -2.81
N LYS A 199 -31.88 -10.89 -3.11
CA LYS A 199 -31.64 -12.32 -3.40
C LYS A 199 -31.91 -13.21 -2.19
N ALA A 200 -31.52 -12.79 -0.99
CA ALA A 200 -31.78 -13.53 0.25
C ALA A 200 -33.29 -13.63 0.55
N VAL A 201 -34.03 -12.51 0.42
CA VAL A 201 -35.49 -12.50 0.60
C VAL A 201 -36.21 -13.31 -0.50
N ALA A 202 -35.70 -13.34 -1.73
CA ALA A 202 -36.27 -14.16 -2.81
C ALA A 202 -35.98 -15.68 -2.64
N ALA A 203 -34.94 -16.03 -1.85
CA ALA A 203 -34.61 -17.42 -1.52
C ALA A 203 -35.45 -17.98 -0.35
N GLU A 204 -36.04 -17.14 0.49
CA GLU A 204 -37.02 -17.51 1.50
C GLU A 204 -38.42 -17.62 0.87
N LYS A 205 -38.63 -18.58 -0.01
CA LYS A 205 -39.99 -18.98 -0.39
C LYS A 205 -40.65 -19.66 0.81
N PRO A 206 -41.91 -19.29 1.15
CA PRO A 206 -42.65 -20.02 2.15
C PRO A 206 -42.78 -21.49 1.71
N MET A 207 -42.41 -22.39 2.58
CA MET A 207 -42.69 -23.82 2.41
C MET A 207 -44.20 -23.97 2.37
N GLU A 208 -44.77 -24.33 1.22
CA GLU A 208 -46.16 -24.67 1.04
C GLU A 208 -46.47 -25.83 2.00
N ILE A 209 -47.25 -25.54 3.01
CA ILE A 209 -47.77 -26.55 3.94
C ILE A 209 -48.84 -27.32 3.15
N LEU A 210 -48.47 -28.52 2.69
CA LEU A 210 -49.45 -29.49 2.19
C LEU A 210 -50.37 -29.87 3.33
N PRO A 211 -51.72 -29.86 3.14
CA PRO A 211 -52.64 -30.33 4.18
C PRO A 211 -52.48 -31.86 4.35
N GLU A 212 -52.09 -32.28 5.57
CA GLU A 212 -52.15 -33.68 6.01
C GLU A 212 -53.63 -34.13 6.02
N THR A 213 -54.01 -34.92 5.03
CA THR A 213 -55.19 -35.76 5.16
C THR A 213 -54.81 -37.00 5.95
N LEU A 214 -55.20 -37.01 7.25
CA LEU A 214 -55.16 -38.20 8.07
C LEU A 214 -56.25 -39.17 7.60
N GLU A 215 -55.88 -40.27 6.94
CA GLU A 215 -56.64 -41.51 6.92
C GLU A 215 -56.01 -42.50 7.88
N PHE A 216 -56.74 -42.76 8.98
CA PHE A 216 -56.46 -43.89 9.89
C PHE A 216 -56.93 -45.17 9.22
N ASP A 217 -56.05 -46.10 9.00
CA ASP A 217 -56.40 -47.52 8.77
C ASP A 217 -55.73 -48.38 9.87
N ASP A 218 -56.63 -48.91 10.73
CA ASP A 218 -56.32 -49.88 11.74
C ASP A 218 -56.10 -51.24 11.07
N ASN A 219 -54.97 -51.84 11.28
CA ASN A 219 -54.69 -53.29 11.46
C ASN A 219 -53.36 -53.73 10.92
N LYS A 220 -52.44 -54.09 11.81
CA LYS A 220 -51.83 -55.41 11.98
C LYS A 220 -50.53 -55.41 12.81
N LYS A 221 -50.72 -56.07 13.94
CA LYS A 221 -49.84 -57.03 14.64
C LYS A 221 -48.30 -56.91 14.53
N VAL A 222 -47.72 -56.61 15.67
CA VAL A 222 -46.65 -57.32 16.42
C VAL A 222 -45.77 -58.32 15.67
N GLU A 223 -44.50 -58.07 15.70
CA GLU A 223 -43.45 -59.02 15.97
C GLU A 223 -42.15 -58.33 16.46
N GLU A 224 -41.80 -58.63 17.73
CA GLU A 224 -40.51 -58.35 18.34
C GLU A 224 -39.44 -59.28 17.74
N LYS A 225 -38.24 -58.69 17.49
CA LYS A 225 -37.00 -59.51 17.62
C LYS A 225 -35.86 -58.66 18.16
N LYS A 226 -35.49 -58.96 19.39
CA LYS A 226 -34.20 -58.68 20.03
C LYS A 226 -33.05 -59.32 19.30
N THR A 227 -31.91 -58.69 19.27
CA THR A 227 -30.56 -59.22 19.51
C THR A 227 -29.57 -58.08 19.56
N GLU A 228 -29.08 -57.72 20.71
CA GLU A 228 -27.85 -58.06 21.46
C GLU A 228 -26.53 -57.73 20.75
N LYS A 229 -25.85 -56.77 21.40
CA LYS A 229 -24.45 -56.65 21.83
C LYS A 229 -23.33 -57.31 20.99
N LYS A 230 -22.30 -56.47 20.69
CA LYS A 230 -20.94 -56.77 21.22
C LYS A 230 -19.99 -55.55 21.10
N ALA A 231 -19.51 -55.15 22.25
CA ALA A 231 -18.31 -54.33 22.40
C ALA A 231 -17.05 -55.17 22.20
N THR A 232 -16.00 -54.59 21.63
CA THR A 232 -14.64 -55.02 21.98
C THR A 232 -13.66 -53.84 21.80
N SER A 233 -13.10 -53.48 22.92
CA SER A 233 -11.87 -52.72 23.12
C SER A 233 -10.64 -53.47 22.64
N LYS A 234 -9.64 -52.81 22.10
CA LYS A 234 -8.23 -53.16 22.36
C LYS A 234 -7.27 -51.99 22.17
N LYS A 235 -6.69 -51.68 23.25
CA LYS A 235 -5.45 -51.03 23.64
C LYS A 235 -4.20 -51.61 22.93
N LYS A 236 -3.18 -50.76 22.79
CA LYS A 236 -1.70 -50.92 22.93
C LYS A 236 -0.96 -50.29 21.77
N THR A 237 0.07 -49.54 21.86
CA THR A 237 1.18 -49.21 22.75
C THR A 237 2.27 -48.63 21.84
N ALA A 238 2.95 -47.59 22.28
CA ALA A 238 4.18 -47.10 21.65
C ALA A 238 5.34 -48.09 21.86
N PRO A 239 6.45 -48.01 21.14
CA PRO A 239 7.62 -47.43 21.77
C PRO A 239 8.57 -46.57 20.84
N LYS A 240 9.24 -45.69 21.53
CA LYS A 240 10.61 -45.15 21.42
C LYS A 240 11.56 -45.78 20.39
N LYS A 241 12.16 -44.90 19.58
CA LYS A 241 13.62 -44.67 19.56
C LYS A 241 13.89 -43.27 19.08
#